data_3e66509bd8316030603e33d47074c387
#
_entry.id   3e66509bd8316030603e33d47074c387
#
_cell.length_a   1.000
_cell.length_b   1.000
_cell.length_c   1.000
_cell.angle_alpha   90.00
_cell.angle_beta   90.00
_cell.angle_gamma   90.00
#
_symmetry.space_group_name_H-M   'P 1'
#
loop_
_entity.id
_entity.type
_entity.pdbx_description
1 polymer ?
#
loop_
_entity_poly.entity_id
_entity_poly.type
_entity_poly.pdbx_seq_one_letter_code
_entity_poly.pdbx_strand_id
1 'polypeptide(L)'
;MANGLAARTHPVLPLFGLALENKTEVSVRLTAGASALDYDAPFTGKIAVIDELLSPVSPAEAGTVRCIGLNYKEHAAEMKMTLPDAPTVFLKANTCISSAAEPIVLPSVVDHDEADYEVELAIIIGQRCKNVSVAEAMGYVLGYSVANDVTARKHQGKTSQWSYAKGMDGFCPLGPCIVSAEKIPDPSVFQLRTSLNGKTMQNASADDMIFSIAEVVSYLSQGHTLLPGTVIITGTPCGIGVSQNPPVFLKPGDRLRISASHGIGTQICPIVRE
;
A
#
# COMPACT_ATOMS: atom_id res chain seq x y z
N MET A 1 -7.16 -23.93 9.38
CA MET A 1 -6.15 -23.03 9.97
C MET A 1 -4.92 -23.14 9.08
N ALA A 2 -4.80 -22.27 8.09
CA ALA A 2 -3.61 -22.22 7.25
C ALA A 2 -2.54 -21.47 8.02
N ASN A 3 -1.47 -22.14 8.40
CA ASN A 3 -0.27 -21.50 8.90
C ASN A 3 0.35 -20.71 7.73
N GLY A 4 0.23 -19.39 7.77
CA GLY A 4 0.86 -18.52 6.79
C GLY A 4 2.37 -18.71 6.82
N LEU A 5 2.92 -19.33 5.80
CA LEU A 5 4.37 -19.40 5.60
C LEU A 5 4.80 -18.13 4.89
N ALA A 6 5.64 -17.34 5.54
CA ALA A 6 6.23 -16.16 4.92
C ALA A 6 7.18 -16.57 3.78
N ALA A 7 6.97 -16.04 2.59
CA ALA A 7 7.84 -16.28 1.45
C ALA A 7 8.79 -15.10 1.28
N ARG A 8 10.09 -15.33 1.47
CA ARG A 8 11.12 -14.38 1.04
C ARG A 8 11.40 -14.60 -0.43
N THR A 9 11.31 -13.52 -1.19
CA THR A 9 11.44 -13.60 -2.62
C THR A 9 12.81 -13.14 -3.10
N HIS A 10 13.43 -13.95 -3.94
CA HIS A 10 14.49 -13.55 -4.88
C HIS A 10 13.87 -12.72 -6.02
N PRO A 11 14.66 -11.96 -6.82
CA PRO A 11 14.22 -10.93 -7.78
C PRO A 11 13.28 -11.39 -8.93
N VAL A 12 12.50 -12.43 -8.76
CA VAL A 12 11.56 -13.00 -9.76
C VAL A 12 10.16 -12.36 -9.68
N LEU A 13 9.92 -11.44 -8.73
CA LEU A 13 8.59 -10.92 -8.39
C LEU A 13 7.97 -9.85 -9.29
N PRO A 14 8.69 -9.09 -10.16
CA PRO A 14 8.01 -8.20 -11.10
C PRO A 14 7.01 -8.93 -12.03
N LEU A 15 7.20 -10.24 -12.16
CA LEU A 15 6.35 -11.10 -12.99
C LEU A 15 5.16 -11.71 -12.22
N PHE A 16 5.05 -11.50 -10.90
CA PHE A 16 4.07 -12.18 -10.08
C PHE A 16 2.62 -11.81 -10.45
N GLY A 17 2.33 -10.53 -10.61
CA GLY A 17 1.01 -10.10 -11.08
C GLY A 17 0.67 -10.63 -12.47
N LEU A 18 1.63 -10.63 -13.39
CA LEU A 18 1.50 -11.21 -14.73
C LEU A 18 1.34 -12.74 -14.68
N ALA A 19 2.03 -13.42 -13.76
CA ALA A 19 1.92 -14.87 -13.59
C ALA A 19 0.53 -15.27 -13.09
N LEU A 20 -0.04 -14.53 -12.12
CA LEU A 20 -1.41 -14.74 -11.64
C LEU A 20 -2.43 -14.50 -12.75
N GLU A 21 -2.28 -13.44 -13.56
CA GLU A 21 -3.16 -13.18 -14.71
C GLU A 21 -3.13 -14.32 -15.75
N ASN A 22 -1.96 -14.83 -16.02
CA ASN A 22 -1.75 -15.88 -17.03
C ASN A 22 -1.96 -17.30 -16.47
N LYS A 23 -2.40 -17.43 -15.20
CA LYS A 23 -2.51 -18.73 -14.48
C LYS A 23 -1.21 -19.54 -14.53
N THR A 24 -0.07 -18.87 -14.47
CA THR A 24 1.25 -19.51 -14.44
C THR A 24 1.60 -19.87 -13.01
N GLU A 25 2.03 -21.08 -12.77
CA GLU A 25 2.52 -21.50 -11.46
C GLU A 25 3.74 -20.67 -11.02
N VAL A 26 3.69 -20.18 -9.78
CA VAL A 26 4.81 -19.46 -9.17
C VAL A 26 5.36 -20.27 -8.02
N SER A 27 6.62 -20.67 -8.12
CA SER A 27 7.31 -21.38 -7.05
C SER A 27 8.10 -20.42 -6.17
N VAL A 28 8.03 -20.63 -4.86
CA VAL A 28 8.70 -19.82 -3.84
C VAL A 28 9.51 -20.68 -2.89
N ARG A 29 10.60 -20.12 -2.37
CA ARG A 29 11.38 -20.75 -1.30
C ARG A 29 10.75 -20.43 0.05
N LEU A 30 10.57 -21.43 0.88
CA LEU A 30 9.96 -21.28 2.19
C LEU A 30 11.00 -20.94 3.27
N THR A 31 10.63 -20.05 4.19
CA THR A 31 11.34 -19.81 5.44
C THR A 31 10.68 -20.56 6.60
N ALA A 32 11.39 -20.70 7.72
CA ALA A 32 10.86 -21.30 8.94
C ALA A 32 9.96 -20.33 9.74
N GLY A 33 9.89 -19.06 9.35
CA GLY A 33 9.06 -18.04 10.01
C GLY A 33 7.57 -18.24 9.74
N ALA A 34 6.74 -17.77 10.66
CA ALA A 34 5.29 -17.80 10.57
C ALA A 34 4.70 -16.52 9.95
N SER A 35 5.51 -15.47 9.80
CA SER A 35 5.11 -14.16 9.30
C SER A 35 6.20 -13.57 8.40
N ALA A 36 5.84 -12.63 7.52
CA ALA A 36 6.80 -11.83 6.78
C ALA A 36 7.66 -10.93 7.69
N LEU A 37 7.21 -10.69 8.92
CA LEU A 37 7.95 -9.96 9.93
C LEU A 37 9.10 -10.78 10.53
N ASP A 38 9.09 -12.10 10.37
CA ASP A 38 10.18 -13.01 10.76
C ASP A 38 11.30 -13.00 9.70
N TYR A 39 11.78 -11.82 9.35
CA TYR A 39 12.67 -11.61 8.20
C TYR A 39 14.05 -12.29 8.35
N ASP A 40 14.47 -12.65 9.56
CA ASP A 40 15.70 -13.41 9.85
C ASP A 40 15.49 -14.93 9.87
N ALA A 41 14.24 -15.40 9.73
CA ALA A 41 13.95 -16.82 9.73
C ALA A 41 14.72 -17.55 8.61
N PRO A 42 15.42 -18.68 8.91
CA PRO A 42 16.22 -19.38 7.95
C PRO A 42 15.34 -20.03 6.85
N PHE A 43 15.91 -20.20 5.67
CA PHE A 43 15.27 -20.99 4.62
C PHE A 43 15.17 -22.47 5.04
N THR A 44 14.03 -23.07 4.80
CA THR A 44 13.79 -24.50 5.11
C THR A 44 14.41 -25.46 4.08
N GLY A 45 14.88 -24.94 2.94
CA GLY A 45 15.27 -25.74 1.78
C GLY A 45 14.09 -26.24 0.93
N LYS A 46 12.85 -26.01 1.38
CA LYS A 46 11.64 -26.43 0.64
C LYS A 46 11.22 -25.35 -0.36
N ILE A 47 10.59 -25.82 -1.44
CA ILE A 47 9.95 -24.99 -2.46
C ILE A 47 8.46 -25.34 -2.43
N ALA A 48 7.59 -24.33 -2.57
CA ALA A 48 6.16 -24.51 -2.72
C ALA A 48 5.64 -23.68 -3.90
N VAL A 49 4.57 -24.17 -4.50
CA VAL A 49 3.78 -23.40 -5.47
C VAL A 49 2.80 -22.53 -4.67
N ILE A 50 2.65 -21.27 -5.08
CA ILE A 50 1.66 -20.39 -4.47
C ILE A 50 0.28 -20.75 -5.00
N ASP A 51 -0.62 -21.07 -4.09
CA ASP A 51 -2.04 -21.31 -4.36
C ASP A 51 -2.84 -19.99 -4.28
N GLU A 52 -2.62 -19.24 -3.20
CA GLU A 52 -3.28 -17.97 -2.96
C GLU A 52 -2.28 -16.93 -2.44
N LEU A 53 -2.45 -15.69 -2.89
CA LEU A 53 -1.65 -14.56 -2.44
C LEU A 53 -2.38 -13.81 -1.32
N LEU A 54 -1.84 -13.86 -0.13
CA LEU A 54 -2.33 -13.08 1.01
C LEU A 54 -1.61 -11.73 1.10
N SER A 55 -2.18 -10.82 1.90
CA SER A 55 -1.48 -9.59 2.27
C SER A 55 -0.16 -9.94 2.98
N PRO A 56 0.96 -9.27 2.66
CA PRO A 56 2.27 -9.57 3.28
C PRO A 56 2.33 -9.22 4.77
N VAL A 57 1.41 -8.38 5.25
CA VAL A 57 1.19 -8.10 6.67
C VAL A 57 -0.30 -8.35 6.94
N SER A 58 -0.60 -9.22 7.87
CA SER A 58 -2.00 -9.52 8.21
C SER A 58 -2.68 -8.32 8.90
N PRO A 59 -4.02 -8.22 8.86
CA PRO A 59 -4.75 -7.19 9.60
C PRO A 59 -4.41 -7.16 11.11
N ALA A 60 -4.16 -8.33 11.71
CA ALA A 60 -3.81 -8.44 13.13
C ALA A 60 -2.41 -7.90 13.44
N GLU A 61 -1.43 -8.14 12.56
CA GLU A 61 -0.06 -7.64 12.70
C GLU A 61 0.02 -6.13 12.44
N ALA A 62 -0.66 -5.64 11.40
CA ALA A 62 -0.67 -4.23 11.04
C ALA A 62 -1.35 -3.36 12.10
N GLY A 63 -2.39 -3.89 12.75
CA GLY A 63 -3.25 -3.08 13.60
C GLY A 63 -3.91 -1.96 12.78
N THR A 64 -3.91 -0.75 13.30
CA THR A 64 -4.41 0.42 12.58
C THR A 64 -3.40 0.88 11.52
N VAL A 65 -3.83 1.01 10.25
CA VAL A 65 -3.00 1.58 9.18
C VAL A 65 -2.87 3.09 9.40
N ARG A 66 -1.65 3.59 9.37
CA ARG A 66 -1.35 5.02 9.47
C ARG A 66 -1.18 5.60 8.08
N CYS A 67 -1.81 6.72 7.81
CA CYS A 67 -1.89 7.28 6.46
C CYS A 67 -1.48 8.73 6.46
N ILE A 68 -0.77 9.14 5.41
CA ILE A 68 -0.36 10.53 5.19
C ILE A 68 -1.17 11.11 4.04
N GLY A 69 -1.91 12.16 4.32
CA GLY A 69 -2.61 12.93 3.29
C GLY A 69 -1.72 14.01 2.67
N LEU A 70 -1.94 14.27 1.37
CA LEU A 70 -1.29 15.35 0.61
C LEU A 70 0.25 15.36 0.73
N ASN A 71 0.90 14.28 0.33
CA ASN A 71 2.35 14.14 0.45
C ASN A 71 3.10 14.17 -0.89
N TYR A 72 2.47 14.56 -1.99
CA TYR A 72 3.12 14.72 -3.29
C TYR A 72 2.90 16.13 -3.84
N LYS A 73 3.97 16.78 -4.32
CA LYS A 73 3.95 18.18 -4.79
C LYS A 73 3.04 18.35 -6.00
N GLU A 74 3.14 17.43 -6.97
CA GLU A 74 2.29 17.48 -8.16
C GLU A 74 0.82 17.22 -7.82
N HIS A 75 0.53 16.35 -6.85
CA HIS A 75 -0.84 16.13 -6.37
C HIS A 75 -1.40 17.36 -5.64
N ALA A 76 -0.60 18.03 -4.83
CA ALA A 76 -1.01 19.30 -4.21
C ALA A 76 -1.36 20.36 -5.28
N ALA A 77 -0.55 20.46 -6.34
CA ALA A 77 -0.79 21.37 -7.46
C ALA A 77 -2.06 20.99 -8.24
N GLU A 78 -2.28 19.68 -8.52
CA GLU A 78 -3.49 19.14 -9.17
C GLU A 78 -4.76 19.54 -8.39
N MET A 79 -4.72 19.40 -7.06
CA MET A 79 -5.83 19.73 -6.17
C MET A 79 -5.91 21.22 -5.83
N LYS A 80 -5.00 22.06 -6.34
CA LYS A 80 -4.88 23.50 -6.05
C LYS A 80 -4.75 23.80 -4.54
N MET A 81 -4.08 22.93 -3.83
CA MET A 81 -3.83 23.04 -2.40
C MET A 81 -2.42 23.60 -2.14
N THR A 82 -2.29 24.34 -1.04
CA THR A 82 -0.97 24.76 -0.54
C THR A 82 -0.22 23.56 0.05
N LEU A 83 1.10 23.56 -0.07
CA LEU A 83 1.91 22.52 0.56
C LEU A 83 1.74 22.60 2.09
N PRO A 84 1.53 21.48 2.77
CA PRO A 84 1.35 21.46 4.22
C PRO A 84 2.70 21.67 4.94
N ASP A 85 2.66 22.30 6.09
CA ASP A 85 3.83 22.50 6.97
C ASP A 85 4.16 21.26 7.81
N ALA A 86 3.24 20.31 7.93
CA ALA A 86 3.38 19.06 8.65
C ALA A 86 2.55 17.94 8.00
N PRO A 87 2.94 16.66 8.16
CA PRO A 87 2.18 15.53 7.63
C PRO A 87 0.74 15.53 8.15
N THR A 88 -0.24 15.53 7.25
CA THR A 88 -1.65 15.30 7.59
C THR A 88 -1.86 13.83 7.87
N VAL A 89 -2.20 13.48 9.11
CA VAL A 89 -2.34 12.07 9.53
C VAL A 89 -3.80 11.70 9.63
N PHE A 90 -4.15 10.55 9.04
CA PHE A 90 -5.43 9.89 9.28
C PHE A 90 -5.19 8.38 9.46
N LEU A 91 -6.22 7.67 9.89
CA LEU A 91 -6.14 6.25 10.22
C LEU A 91 -7.17 5.46 9.42
N LYS A 92 -6.80 4.23 9.03
CA LYS A 92 -7.74 3.25 8.50
C LYS A 92 -7.81 2.07 9.47
N ALA A 93 -9.01 1.51 9.65
CA ALA A 93 -9.20 0.30 10.43
C ALA A 93 -8.41 -0.86 9.81
N ASN A 94 -7.96 -1.81 10.61
CA ASN A 94 -7.23 -2.97 10.09
C ASN A 94 -8.07 -3.87 9.18
N THR A 95 -9.41 -3.86 9.31
CA THR A 95 -10.32 -4.60 8.42
C THR A 95 -10.30 -4.08 6.98
N CYS A 96 -9.75 -2.88 6.74
CA CYS A 96 -9.57 -2.38 5.37
C CYS A 96 -8.50 -3.12 4.58
N ILE A 97 -7.57 -3.83 5.25
CA ILE A 97 -6.47 -4.55 4.59
C ILE A 97 -7.03 -5.78 3.87
N SER A 98 -6.71 -5.87 2.58
CA SER A 98 -6.95 -7.03 1.74
C SER A 98 -5.69 -7.40 0.96
N SER A 99 -5.70 -8.52 0.26
CA SER A 99 -4.55 -8.93 -0.54
C SER A 99 -4.47 -8.19 -1.89
N ALA A 100 -3.33 -8.33 -2.55
CA ALA A 100 -3.06 -7.73 -3.85
C ALA A 100 -3.86 -8.35 -5.02
N ALA A 101 -4.62 -9.42 -4.77
CA ALA A 101 -5.39 -10.15 -5.76
C ALA A 101 -6.89 -10.28 -5.40
N GLU A 102 -7.27 -9.93 -4.18
CA GLU A 102 -8.68 -9.94 -3.77
C GLU A 102 -9.49 -8.86 -4.48
N PRO A 103 -10.78 -9.12 -4.75
CA PRO A 103 -11.67 -8.10 -5.26
C PRO A 103 -11.81 -6.93 -4.29
N ILE A 104 -11.83 -5.70 -4.84
CA ILE A 104 -12.31 -4.54 -4.08
C ILE A 104 -13.84 -4.56 -4.14
N VAL A 105 -14.46 -4.84 -3.00
CA VAL A 105 -15.91 -4.88 -2.85
C VAL A 105 -16.41 -3.47 -2.53
N LEU A 106 -17.21 -2.89 -3.43
CA LEU A 106 -17.84 -1.60 -3.19
C LEU A 106 -19.12 -1.83 -2.35
N PRO A 107 -19.15 -1.43 -1.08
CA PRO A 107 -20.31 -1.65 -0.23
C PRO A 107 -21.52 -0.83 -0.71
N SER A 108 -22.72 -1.27 -0.33
CA SER A 108 -24.00 -0.65 -0.76
C SER A 108 -24.12 0.82 -0.37
N VAL A 109 -23.44 1.25 0.70
CA VAL A 109 -23.38 2.65 1.17
C VAL A 109 -22.53 3.56 0.28
N VAL A 110 -21.70 2.99 -0.61
CA VAL A 110 -20.85 3.73 -1.56
C VAL A 110 -21.61 3.88 -2.88
N ASP A 111 -21.82 5.11 -3.32
CA ASP A 111 -22.50 5.39 -4.60
C ASP A 111 -21.69 4.94 -5.82
N HIS A 112 -22.34 4.82 -6.97
CA HIS A 112 -21.71 4.38 -8.22
C HIS A 112 -20.65 5.35 -8.78
N ASP A 113 -20.63 6.59 -8.33
CA ASP A 113 -19.78 7.68 -8.81
C ASP A 113 -18.95 8.31 -7.70
N GLU A 114 -18.39 7.48 -6.81
CA GLU A 114 -17.56 8.03 -5.71
C GLU A 114 -16.33 7.20 -5.32
N ALA A 115 -16.28 5.91 -5.65
CA ALA A 115 -15.11 5.09 -5.31
C ALA A 115 -13.92 5.44 -6.21
N ASP A 116 -12.80 5.79 -5.63
CA ASP A 116 -11.60 6.24 -6.31
C ASP A 116 -10.37 5.43 -5.88
N TYR A 117 -9.35 5.39 -6.72
CA TYR A 117 -8.06 4.72 -6.49
C TYR A 117 -7.01 5.73 -6.09
N GLU A 118 -6.06 5.28 -5.26
CA GLU A 118 -4.88 6.04 -4.85
C GLU A 118 -3.70 5.09 -4.67
N VAL A 119 -2.76 5.04 -5.63
CA VAL A 119 -1.51 4.28 -5.44
C VAL A 119 -0.63 4.97 -4.41
N GLU A 120 -0.14 4.19 -3.44
CA GLU A 120 0.73 4.70 -2.38
C GLU A 120 1.90 3.75 -2.12
N LEU A 121 3.08 4.30 -1.87
CA LEU A 121 4.17 3.52 -1.30
C LEU A 121 3.80 3.20 0.15
N ALA A 122 3.89 1.93 0.53
CA ALA A 122 3.65 1.48 1.88
C ALA A 122 4.97 1.16 2.59
N ILE A 123 5.13 1.64 3.82
CA ILE A 123 6.26 1.37 4.69
C ILE A 123 5.82 0.35 5.74
N ILE A 124 6.65 -0.65 5.98
CA ILE A 124 6.43 -1.63 7.04
C ILE A 124 7.49 -1.42 8.14
N ILE A 125 7.05 -1.17 9.37
CA ILE A 125 7.94 -1.04 10.52
C ILE A 125 8.40 -2.42 10.96
N GLY A 126 9.70 -2.61 11.12
CA GLY A 126 10.32 -3.88 11.53
C GLY A 126 10.66 -3.96 13.00
N GLN A 127 10.90 -2.81 13.64
CA GLN A 127 11.30 -2.75 15.03
C GLN A 127 10.47 -1.73 15.79
N ARG A 128 10.14 -2.05 17.04
CA ARG A 128 9.42 -1.12 17.92
C ARG A 128 10.22 0.18 18.08
N CYS A 129 9.57 1.30 17.81
CA CYS A 129 10.18 2.61 17.99
C CYS A 129 9.22 3.64 18.59
N LYS A 130 9.79 4.68 19.19
CA LYS A 130 9.08 5.84 19.74
C LYS A 130 10.04 7.01 19.85
N ASN A 131 9.60 8.21 19.48
CA ASN A 131 10.39 9.46 19.56
C ASN A 131 11.73 9.37 18.81
N VAL A 132 11.75 8.72 17.64
CA VAL A 132 12.97 8.59 16.84
C VAL A 132 13.24 9.87 16.06
N SER A 133 14.51 10.21 15.89
CA SER A 133 14.94 11.31 15.04
C SER A 133 14.83 10.93 13.55
N VAL A 134 14.83 11.93 12.67
CA VAL A 134 14.83 11.70 11.20
C VAL A 134 16.06 10.88 10.79
N ALA A 135 17.21 11.12 11.40
CA ALA A 135 18.45 10.40 11.09
C ALA A 135 18.40 8.92 11.46
N GLU A 136 17.63 8.54 12.47
CA GLU A 136 17.49 7.16 12.96
C GLU A 136 16.31 6.42 12.31
N ALA A 137 15.34 7.13 11.77
CA ALA A 137 14.04 6.62 11.36
C ALA A 137 14.13 5.43 10.40
N MET A 138 15.04 5.49 9.43
CA MET A 138 15.20 4.43 8.43
C MET A 138 15.69 3.11 9.02
N GLY A 139 16.39 3.12 10.17
CA GLY A 139 16.81 1.92 10.88
C GLY A 139 15.66 1.07 11.44
N TYR A 140 14.45 1.62 11.53
CA TYR A 140 13.25 0.94 12.02
C TYR A 140 12.35 0.42 10.89
N VAL A 141 12.66 0.73 9.64
CA VAL A 141 11.90 0.28 8.47
C VAL A 141 12.34 -1.12 8.06
N LEU A 142 11.42 -2.08 8.06
CA LEU A 142 11.64 -3.44 7.55
C LEU A 142 11.77 -3.43 6.02
N GLY A 143 10.88 -2.69 5.36
CA GLY A 143 10.83 -2.66 3.90
C GLY A 143 9.61 -1.91 3.38
N TYR A 144 9.42 -2.07 2.08
CA TYR A 144 8.44 -1.35 1.29
C TYR A 144 7.48 -2.31 0.59
N SER A 145 6.26 -1.87 0.45
CA SER A 145 5.22 -2.52 -0.34
C SER A 145 4.45 -1.46 -1.14
N VAL A 146 3.40 -1.85 -1.84
CA VAL A 146 2.47 -0.89 -2.44
C VAL A 146 1.09 -1.11 -1.87
N ALA A 147 0.35 -0.03 -1.67
CA ALA A 147 -1.02 -0.04 -1.21
C ALA A 147 -1.93 0.74 -2.18
N ASN A 148 -3.21 0.45 -2.11
CA ASN A 148 -4.24 1.26 -2.73
C ASN A 148 -5.11 1.89 -1.63
N ASP A 149 -5.05 3.21 -1.47
CA ASP A 149 -5.90 3.93 -0.52
C ASP A 149 -7.27 4.23 -1.15
N VAL A 150 -8.08 3.16 -1.32
CA VAL A 150 -9.42 3.30 -1.89
C VAL A 150 -10.25 4.30 -1.09
N THR A 151 -10.87 5.23 -1.80
CA THR A 151 -11.53 6.39 -1.20
C THR A 151 -12.95 6.56 -1.72
N ALA A 152 -13.94 6.63 -0.81
CA ALA A 152 -15.31 7.04 -1.12
C ALA A 152 -15.39 8.58 -1.06
N ARG A 153 -15.24 9.25 -2.20
CA ARG A 153 -15.06 10.72 -2.29
C ARG A 153 -16.21 11.54 -1.72
N LYS A 154 -17.47 11.12 -1.96
CA LYS A 154 -18.62 11.82 -1.40
C LYS A 154 -18.64 11.73 0.13
N HIS A 155 -18.29 10.56 0.68
CA HIS A 155 -18.13 10.38 2.12
C HIS A 155 -16.95 11.19 2.67
N GLN A 156 -15.84 11.25 1.95
CA GLN A 156 -14.68 12.07 2.31
C GLN A 156 -15.04 13.57 2.43
N GLY A 157 -15.89 14.07 1.52
CA GLY A 157 -16.33 15.47 1.51
C GLY A 157 -17.36 15.84 2.56
N LYS A 158 -17.99 14.86 3.24
CA LYS A 158 -19.04 15.12 4.25
C LYS A 158 -18.49 15.61 5.59
N THR A 159 -17.25 15.28 5.92
CA THR A 159 -16.64 15.59 7.22
C THR A 159 -15.18 15.96 7.07
N SER A 160 -14.59 16.55 8.11
CA SER A 160 -13.14 16.83 8.15
C SER A 160 -12.27 15.60 8.41
N GLN A 161 -12.87 14.45 8.80
CA GLN A 161 -12.17 13.22 9.14
C GLN A 161 -12.36 12.17 8.05
N TRP A 162 -11.26 11.62 7.51
CA TRP A 162 -11.27 10.75 6.34
C TRP A 162 -11.38 9.25 6.70
N SER A 163 -11.18 8.89 7.96
CA SER A 163 -11.10 7.49 8.39
C SER A 163 -12.32 6.65 7.99
N TYR A 164 -13.53 7.22 8.01
CA TYR A 164 -14.74 6.53 7.59
C TYR A 164 -14.75 6.28 6.07
N ALA A 165 -14.46 7.31 5.28
CA ALA A 165 -14.50 7.24 3.81
C ALA A 165 -13.43 6.32 3.20
N LYS A 166 -12.35 6.10 3.92
CA LYS A 166 -11.16 5.36 3.48
C LYS A 166 -10.97 4.03 4.22
N GLY A 167 -11.65 3.82 5.35
CA GLY A 167 -11.46 2.66 6.23
C GLY A 167 -12.49 1.54 6.07
N MET A 168 -13.26 1.51 4.98
CA MET A 168 -14.21 0.44 4.71
C MET A 168 -13.47 -0.88 4.47
N ASP A 169 -14.13 -2.02 4.71
CA ASP A 169 -13.53 -3.34 4.55
C ASP A 169 -12.96 -3.52 3.14
N GLY A 170 -11.73 -4.03 3.05
CA GLY A 170 -11.03 -4.23 1.77
C GLY A 170 -10.57 -2.97 1.04
N PHE A 171 -10.72 -1.75 1.62
CA PHE A 171 -10.32 -0.49 0.97
C PHE A 171 -8.81 -0.17 1.08
N CYS A 172 -7.99 -1.14 1.51
CA CYS A 172 -6.54 -1.04 1.50
C CYS A 172 -5.88 -2.34 1.00
N PRO A 173 -6.05 -2.71 -0.28
CA PRO A 173 -5.23 -3.77 -0.86
C PRO A 173 -3.75 -3.47 -0.62
N LEU A 174 -3.02 -4.42 -0.01
CA LEU A 174 -1.61 -4.30 0.37
C LEU A 174 -0.80 -5.45 -0.23
N GLY A 175 0.35 -5.17 -0.77
CA GLY A 175 1.23 -6.16 -1.38
C GLY A 175 1.50 -5.87 -2.86
N PRO A 176 1.97 -6.86 -3.64
CA PRO A 176 2.00 -8.32 -3.36
C PRO A 176 3.09 -8.78 -2.41
N CYS A 177 4.14 -8.00 -2.18
CA CYS A 177 5.23 -8.42 -1.30
C CYS A 177 5.89 -7.23 -0.58
N ILE A 178 6.81 -7.54 0.32
CA ILE A 178 7.69 -6.57 0.96
C ILE A 178 9.08 -6.71 0.34
N VAL A 179 9.65 -5.60 -0.11
CA VAL A 179 11.07 -5.49 -0.49
C VAL A 179 11.83 -4.89 0.67
N SER A 180 12.90 -5.56 1.11
CA SER A 180 13.69 -5.12 2.27
C SER A 180 14.28 -3.71 2.07
N ALA A 181 14.23 -2.88 3.11
CA ALA A 181 14.84 -1.57 3.12
C ALA A 181 16.38 -1.63 2.97
N GLU A 182 17.02 -2.72 3.42
CA GLU A 182 18.45 -2.92 3.21
C GLU A 182 18.84 -3.01 1.74
N LYS A 183 17.94 -3.54 0.88
CA LYS A 183 18.18 -3.64 -0.56
C LYS A 183 17.87 -2.35 -1.31
N ILE A 184 17.01 -1.51 -0.76
CA ILE A 184 16.62 -0.22 -1.31
C ILE A 184 16.82 0.85 -0.23
N PRO A 185 18.07 1.28 -0.01
CA PRO A 185 18.38 2.27 1.04
C PRO A 185 17.79 3.65 0.74
N ASP A 186 17.60 3.98 -0.53
CA ASP A 186 16.97 5.22 -0.97
C ASP A 186 15.60 4.92 -1.58
N PRO A 187 14.52 5.15 -0.84
CA PRO A 187 13.16 4.89 -1.34
C PRO A 187 12.66 5.92 -2.37
N SER A 188 13.37 6.99 -2.62
CA SER A 188 13.00 7.97 -3.65
C SER A 188 13.03 7.38 -5.07
N VAL A 189 13.76 6.28 -5.26
CA VAL A 189 13.88 5.57 -6.56
C VAL A 189 12.59 4.86 -7.00
N PHE A 190 11.62 4.66 -6.10
CA PHE A 190 10.38 3.97 -6.47
C PHE A 190 9.56 4.76 -7.48
N GLN A 191 9.05 4.03 -8.49
CA GLN A 191 8.05 4.53 -9.43
C GLN A 191 6.71 3.88 -9.08
N LEU A 192 5.68 4.71 -8.90
CA LEU A 192 4.33 4.29 -8.57
C LEU A 192 3.44 4.45 -9.80
N ARG A 193 2.59 3.46 -10.07
CA ARG A 193 1.72 3.51 -11.23
C ARG A 193 0.36 2.90 -10.96
N THR A 194 -0.69 3.57 -11.44
CA THR A 194 -2.06 3.06 -11.54
C THR A 194 -2.45 2.93 -13.00
N SER A 195 -3.08 1.81 -13.33
CA SER A 195 -3.73 1.61 -14.63
C SER A 195 -5.16 1.12 -14.41
N LEU A 196 -6.11 1.76 -15.05
CA LEU A 196 -7.53 1.40 -15.04
C LEU A 196 -7.96 1.00 -16.46
N ASN A 197 -8.40 -0.24 -16.63
CA ASN A 197 -8.81 -0.78 -17.94
C ASN A 197 -7.74 -0.60 -19.04
N GLY A 198 -6.47 -0.72 -18.68
CA GLY A 198 -5.32 -0.55 -19.57
C GLY A 198 -4.85 0.89 -19.79
N LYS A 199 -5.63 1.90 -19.37
CA LYS A 199 -5.23 3.31 -19.42
C LYS A 199 -4.41 3.65 -18.16
N THR A 200 -3.23 4.27 -18.36
CA THR A 200 -2.43 4.81 -17.24
C THR A 200 -3.15 6.03 -16.65
N MET A 201 -3.36 5.99 -15.35
CA MET A 201 -4.02 7.05 -14.58
C MET A 201 -3.04 7.82 -13.70
N GLN A 202 -2.22 7.10 -12.93
CA GLN A 202 -1.13 7.68 -12.14
C GLN A 202 0.21 7.11 -12.59
N ASN A 203 1.25 7.92 -12.64
CA ASN A 203 2.61 7.50 -12.94
C ASN A 203 3.59 8.54 -12.41
N ALA A 204 4.20 8.30 -11.27
CA ALA A 204 5.02 9.27 -10.57
C ALA A 204 6.18 8.61 -9.81
N SER A 205 7.21 9.41 -9.55
CA SER A 205 8.32 9.04 -8.70
C SER A 205 8.03 9.33 -7.23
N ALA A 206 8.51 8.48 -6.33
CA ALA A 206 8.50 8.76 -4.90
C ALA A 206 9.37 9.96 -4.50
N ASP A 207 10.26 10.41 -5.38
CA ASP A 207 11.06 11.64 -5.21
C ASP A 207 10.22 12.92 -5.17
N ASP A 208 8.98 12.87 -5.69
CA ASP A 208 8.03 14.00 -5.62
C ASP A 208 7.40 14.20 -4.23
N MET A 209 7.67 13.32 -3.26
CA MET A 209 7.16 13.46 -1.89
C MET A 209 7.53 14.81 -1.27
N ILE A 210 6.58 15.40 -0.52
CA ILE A 210 6.76 16.61 0.27
C ILE A 210 7.57 16.28 1.53
N PHE A 211 7.15 15.25 2.25
CA PHE A 211 7.84 14.70 3.42
C PHE A 211 8.43 13.35 3.06
N SER A 212 9.75 13.22 3.24
CA SER A 212 10.45 11.97 3.02
C SER A 212 9.97 10.87 3.97
N ILE A 213 10.26 9.61 3.64
CA ILE A 213 9.93 8.47 4.52
C ILE A 213 10.54 8.64 5.91
N ALA A 214 11.78 9.09 6.00
CA ALA A 214 12.44 9.32 7.29
C ALA A 214 11.70 10.37 8.14
N GLU A 215 11.26 11.47 7.53
CA GLU A 215 10.47 12.50 8.20
C GLU A 215 9.11 11.97 8.63
N VAL A 216 8.42 11.19 7.78
CA VAL A 216 7.13 10.57 8.10
C VAL A 216 7.24 9.62 9.28
N VAL A 217 8.22 8.71 9.28
CA VAL A 217 8.45 7.76 10.39
C VAL A 217 8.82 8.48 11.68
N SER A 218 9.72 9.46 11.60
CA SER A 218 10.08 10.30 12.73
C SER A 218 8.85 11.00 13.29
N TYR A 219 8.07 11.70 12.46
CA TYR A 219 6.87 12.43 12.86
C TYR A 219 5.84 11.53 13.53
N LEU A 220 5.51 10.41 12.91
CA LEU A 220 4.51 9.46 13.44
C LEU A 220 4.96 8.77 14.74
N SER A 221 6.26 8.76 15.03
CA SER A 221 6.80 8.18 16.26
C SER A 221 6.80 9.15 17.46
N GLN A 222 6.62 10.47 17.22
CA GLN A 222 6.65 11.45 18.31
C GLN A 222 5.42 11.27 19.21
N GLY A 223 5.66 10.94 20.48
CA GLY A 223 4.62 10.64 21.45
C GLY A 223 3.88 9.31 21.24
N HIS A 224 4.05 8.65 20.10
CA HIS A 224 3.38 7.41 19.72
C HIS A 224 4.37 6.25 19.56
N THR A 225 3.97 5.06 19.95
CA THR A 225 4.74 3.85 19.66
C THR A 225 4.33 3.27 18.32
N LEU A 226 5.32 3.04 17.45
CA LEU A 226 5.17 2.22 16.25
C LEU A 226 5.64 0.80 16.58
N LEU A 227 4.78 -0.18 16.38
CA LEU A 227 5.09 -1.59 16.63
C LEU A 227 5.60 -2.26 15.35
N PRO A 228 6.35 -3.36 15.45
CA PRO A 228 6.63 -4.22 14.30
C PRO A 228 5.31 -4.59 13.60
N GLY A 229 5.30 -4.56 12.27
CA GLY A 229 4.10 -4.76 11.47
C GLY A 229 3.27 -3.51 11.21
N THR A 230 3.50 -2.40 11.93
CA THR A 230 2.80 -1.13 11.61
C THR A 230 2.97 -0.80 10.14
N VAL A 231 1.85 -0.64 9.43
CA VAL A 231 1.79 -0.20 8.04
C VAL A 231 1.58 1.31 8.00
N ILE A 232 2.42 2.00 7.23
CA ILE A 232 2.30 3.43 6.96
C ILE A 232 2.16 3.60 5.44
N ILE A 233 1.07 4.20 4.98
CA ILE A 233 0.89 4.58 3.58
C ILE A 233 1.17 6.07 3.42
N THR A 234 1.95 6.42 2.38
CA THR A 234 2.73 7.66 2.36
C THR A 234 2.12 8.80 1.56
N GLY A 235 0.88 8.66 1.16
CA GLY A 235 0.21 9.58 0.27
C GLY A 235 0.27 9.16 -1.20
N THR A 236 -0.65 9.68 -1.98
CA THR A 236 -0.81 9.36 -3.40
C THR A 236 -0.27 10.47 -4.30
N PRO A 237 0.33 10.15 -5.46
CA PRO A 237 0.69 11.14 -6.46
C PRO A 237 -0.53 11.64 -7.28
N CYS A 238 -0.32 12.59 -8.17
CA CYS A 238 -1.33 13.11 -9.10
C CYS A 238 -1.93 12.02 -9.99
N GLY A 239 -3.10 12.28 -10.58
CA GLY A 239 -3.80 11.39 -11.51
C GLY A 239 -4.93 10.58 -10.88
N ILE A 240 -5.39 10.95 -9.68
CA ILE A 240 -6.55 10.33 -9.04
C ILE A 240 -7.82 10.51 -9.88
N GLY A 241 -8.80 9.63 -9.69
CA GLY A 241 -9.99 9.60 -10.52
C GLY A 241 -10.86 10.85 -10.39
N VAL A 242 -11.01 11.39 -9.19
CA VAL A 242 -11.83 12.60 -8.96
C VAL A 242 -11.26 13.85 -9.62
N SER A 243 -9.95 13.92 -9.87
CA SER A 243 -9.28 15.04 -10.55
C SER A 243 -9.37 14.98 -12.08
N GLN A 244 -9.79 13.84 -12.65
CA GLN A 244 -9.93 13.70 -14.09
C GLN A 244 -11.05 14.61 -14.64
N ASN A 245 -10.99 14.94 -15.92
CA ASN A 245 -12.03 15.72 -16.58
C ASN A 245 -12.55 14.97 -17.84
N PRO A 246 -13.76 14.37 -17.77
CA PRO A 246 -14.65 14.25 -16.61
C PRO A 246 -14.06 13.32 -15.51
N PRO A 247 -14.54 13.41 -14.26
CA PRO A 247 -14.13 12.51 -13.18
C PRO A 247 -14.35 11.03 -13.52
N VAL A 248 -13.42 10.18 -13.09
CA VAL A 248 -13.43 8.73 -13.33
C VAL A 248 -13.48 8.01 -12.00
N PHE A 249 -14.49 7.18 -11.78
CA PHE A 249 -14.66 6.39 -10.56
C PHE A 249 -14.68 4.90 -10.88
N LEU A 250 -14.28 4.09 -9.90
CA LEU A 250 -14.26 2.64 -9.98
C LEU A 250 -15.68 2.08 -10.09
N LYS A 251 -15.87 1.12 -10.99
CA LYS A 251 -17.16 0.48 -11.26
C LYS A 251 -17.00 -1.04 -11.26
N PRO A 252 -18.04 -1.79 -10.92
CA PRO A 252 -18.04 -3.25 -11.09
C PRO A 252 -17.65 -3.64 -12.51
N GLY A 253 -16.73 -4.61 -12.62
CA GLY A 253 -16.17 -5.06 -13.89
C GLY A 253 -14.90 -4.31 -14.33
N ASP A 254 -14.54 -3.20 -13.69
CA ASP A 254 -13.27 -2.54 -13.93
C ASP A 254 -12.08 -3.43 -13.52
N ARG A 255 -10.98 -3.28 -14.26
CA ARG A 255 -9.73 -3.94 -14.00
C ARG A 255 -8.70 -2.91 -13.56
N LEU A 256 -8.47 -2.86 -12.26
CA LEU A 256 -7.52 -1.95 -11.62
C LEU A 256 -6.18 -2.64 -11.42
N ARG A 257 -5.10 -1.98 -11.84
CA ARG A 257 -3.72 -2.39 -11.57
C ARG A 257 -2.99 -1.28 -10.85
N ILE A 258 -2.38 -1.63 -9.74
CA ILE A 258 -1.55 -0.75 -8.92
C ILE A 258 -0.17 -1.38 -8.79
N SER A 259 0.88 -0.64 -9.05
CA SER A 259 2.25 -1.19 -9.04
C SER A 259 3.27 -0.22 -8.48
N ALA A 260 4.33 -0.79 -7.93
CA ALA A 260 5.56 -0.09 -7.63
C ALA A 260 6.77 -0.85 -8.22
N SER A 261 7.79 -0.10 -8.59
CA SER A 261 9.02 -0.62 -9.19
C SER A 261 9.89 -1.38 -8.18
N HIS A 262 11.11 -1.72 -8.58
CA HIS A 262 12.16 -2.31 -7.73
C HIS A 262 11.73 -3.60 -7.00
N GLY A 263 10.90 -4.43 -7.66
CA GLY A 263 10.57 -5.76 -7.18
C GLY A 263 9.35 -5.85 -6.26
N ILE A 264 8.66 -4.75 -5.95
CA ILE A 264 7.39 -4.81 -5.19
C ILE A 264 6.31 -5.54 -5.99
N GLY A 265 6.19 -5.24 -7.30
CA GLY A 265 5.25 -5.93 -8.17
C GLY A 265 3.95 -5.18 -8.41
N THR A 266 2.89 -5.92 -8.74
CA THR A 266 1.61 -5.36 -9.18
C THR A 266 0.44 -6.01 -8.45
N GLN A 267 -0.44 -5.20 -7.89
CA GLN A 267 -1.77 -5.60 -7.45
C GLN A 267 -2.71 -5.65 -8.65
N ILE A 268 -3.58 -6.65 -8.68
CA ILE A 268 -4.61 -6.78 -9.72
C ILE A 268 -5.91 -7.11 -9.02
N CYS A 269 -6.68 -6.08 -8.75
CA CYS A 269 -7.91 -6.18 -7.99
C CYS A 269 -9.11 -5.95 -8.90
N PRO A 270 -9.96 -6.99 -9.14
CA PRO A 270 -11.25 -6.79 -9.77
C PRO A 270 -12.14 -5.91 -8.90
N ILE A 271 -12.94 -5.06 -9.52
CA ILE A 271 -13.93 -4.27 -8.80
C ILE A 271 -15.26 -5.01 -8.87
N VAL A 272 -15.86 -5.24 -7.71
CA VAL A 272 -17.18 -5.88 -7.58
C VAL A 272 -18.08 -5.04 -6.67
N ARG A 273 -19.35 -5.36 -6.64
CA ARG A 273 -20.30 -4.72 -5.72
C ARG A 273 -20.85 -5.74 -4.75
N GLU A 274 -21.15 -5.30 -3.54
CA GLU A 274 -21.86 -6.04 -2.51
C GLU A 274 -23.26 -6.47 -2.99
#